data_f5f8ccce16f7444f1e18a2dafd1687a4
#
_entry.id   f5f8ccce16f7444f1e18a2dafd1687a4
#
_cell.length_a   1.000
_cell.length_b   1.000
_cell.length_c   1.000
_cell.angle_alpha   90.00
_cell.angle_beta   90.00
_cell.angle_gamma   90.00
#
_symmetry.space_group_name_H-M   'P 1'
#
loop_
_entity.id
_entity.type
_entity.pdbx_description
1 polymer ?
#
loop_
_entity_poly.entity_id
_entity_poly.type
_entity_poly.pdbx_seq_one_letter_code
_entity_poly.pdbx_strand_id
1 'polypeptide(L)'
;AFAFVYPANLACLRALGAELVEFSPLADQPLPAGVDALYLPGGYPELHAETLNRARTWQASVRAAHAAGLPIWAECGGMMALADAIETVDGHSWGMAGLLPGVAHMQDRLAGLGGQAWGALRGHTFHYSRLELPPEPQAHTVSQRGGGRGEAIYRVGSLQASYFHAYFPSAPEQAAALFLPAEDRPC
;
A
#
# COMPACT_ATOMS: atom_id res chain seq x y z
N ALA A 1 -0.88 8.24 10.23
CA ALA A 1 -0.84 6.78 10.00
C ALA A 1 0.09 6.42 8.84
N PHE A 2 0.12 7.21 7.76
CA PHE A 2 0.83 6.92 6.52
C PHE A 2 2.00 7.88 6.30
N ALA A 3 2.87 8.01 7.30
CA ALA A 3 3.95 8.99 7.30
C ALA A 3 5.27 8.48 6.69
N PHE A 4 5.35 7.18 6.39
CA PHE A 4 6.55 6.61 5.81
C PHE A 4 6.48 6.68 4.28
N VAL A 5 6.99 7.76 3.72
CA VAL A 5 7.15 7.95 2.29
C VAL A 5 8.54 8.52 2.00
N TYR A 6 9.22 8.02 0.99
CA TYR A 6 10.47 8.64 0.54
C TYR A 6 10.17 9.99 -0.12
N PRO A 7 10.76 11.11 0.33
CA PRO A 7 10.62 12.38 -0.39
C PRO A 7 11.02 12.29 -1.87
N ALA A 8 12.01 11.42 -2.16
CA ALA A 8 12.45 11.14 -3.53
C ALA A 8 11.35 10.48 -4.39
N ASN A 9 10.43 9.69 -3.81
CA ASN A 9 9.29 9.13 -4.54
C ASN A 9 8.34 10.23 -4.99
N LEU A 10 8.03 11.19 -4.10
CA LEU A 10 7.17 12.33 -4.44
C LEU A 10 7.82 13.21 -5.51
N ALA A 11 9.14 13.45 -5.41
CA ALA A 11 9.90 14.19 -6.42
C ALA A 11 9.91 13.44 -7.77
N CYS A 12 10.06 12.12 -7.76
CA CYS A 12 10.01 11.28 -8.96
C CYS A 12 8.63 11.37 -9.63
N LEU A 13 7.53 11.24 -8.90
CA LEU A 13 6.18 11.36 -9.45
C LEU A 13 5.95 12.75 -10.08
N ARG A 14 6.39 13.83 -9.41
CA ARG A 14 6.28 15.19 -9.98
C ARG A 14 7.13 15.34 -11.26
N ALA A 15 8.32 14.77 -11.28
CA ALA A 15 9.18 14.78 -12.48
C ALA A 15 8.57 14.00 -13.67
N LEU A 16 7.73 13.01 -13.38
CA LEU A 16 6.95 12.27 -14.37
C LEU A 16 5.63 12.98 -14.76
N GLY A 17 5.39 14.19 -14.26
CA GLY A 17 4.23 15.01 -14.60
C GLY A 17 3.02 14.86 -13.71
N ALA A 18 3.12 14.14 -12.59
CA ALA A 18 2.00 13.99 -11.67
C ALA A 18 1.80 15.24 -10.80
N GLU A 19 0.57 15.69 -10.67
CA GLU A 19 0.14 16.61 -9.63
C GLU A 19 -0.22 15.82 -8.36
N LEU A 20 0.37 16.19 -7.22
CA LEU A 20 0.16 15.48 -5.97
C LEU A 20 -0.79 16.26 -5.06
N VAL A 21 -1.90 15.64 -4.72
CA VAL A 21 -2.90 16.18 -3.79
C VAL A 21 -2.91 15.33 -2.52
N GLU A 22 -2.62 15.96 -1.38
CA GLU A 22 -2.59 15.26 -0.09
C GLU A 22 -3.96 15.32 0.59
N PHE A 23 -4.29 14.24 1.31
CA PHE A 23 -5.49 14.15 2.13
C PHE A 23 -5.21 13.31 3.39
N SER A 24 -6.08 13.39 4.39
CA SER A 24 -5.88 12.72 5.68
C SER A 24 -6.99 11.71 5.98
N PRO A 25 -6.70 10.40 5.90
CA PRO A 25 -7.61 9.36 6.38
C PRO A 25 -7.94 9.49 7.87
N LEU A 26 -7.00 9.97 8.69
CA LEU A 26 -7.22 10.19 10.13
C LEU A 26 -8.22 11.33 10.40
N ALA A 27 -8.35 12.29 9.50
CA ALA A 27 -9.35 13.34 9.59
C ALA A 27 -10.67 12.96 8.88
N ASP A 28 -10.84 11.68 8.52
CA ASP A 28 -11.99 11.16 7.76
C ASP A 28 -12.25 11.93 6.45
N GLN A 29 -11.21 12.47 5.83
CA GLN A 29 -11.32 13.13 4.54
C GLN A 29 -11.56 12.10 3.44
N PRO A 30 -12.52 12.32 2.54
CA PRO A 30 -12.66 11.50 1.34
C PRO A 30 -11.45 11.67 0.42
N LEU A 31 -11.29 10.77 -0.55
CA LEU A 31 -10.38 11.03 -1.66
C LEU A 31 -10.77 12.35 -2.35
N PRO A 32 -9.78 13.19 -2.69
CA PRO A 32 -10.03 14.40 -3.46
C PRO A 32 -10.72 14.06 -4.80
N ALA A 33 -11.65 14.93 -5.22
CA ALA A 33 -12.33 14.73 -6.50
C ALA A 33 -11.38 14.93 -7.69
N GLY A 34 -11.57 14.12 -8.74
CA GLY A 34 -10.81 14.26 -9.99
C GLY A 34 -9.38 13.72 -9.94
N VAL A 35 -9.04 12.92 -8.94
CA VAL A 35 -7.75 12.21 -8.93
C VAL A 35 -7.79 11.00 -9.84
N ASP A 36 -6.68 10.73 -10.52
CA ASP A 36 -6.54 9.62 -11.49
C ASP A 36 -5.93 8.37 -10.87
N ALA A 37 -5.28 8.48 -9.70
CA ALA A 37 -4.69 7.36 -8.98
C ALA A 37 -4.55 7.66 -7.49
N LEU A 38 -4.35 6.60 -6.69
CA LEU A 38 -4.13 6.70 -5.25
C LEU A 38 -2.81 6.03 -4.85
N TYR A 39 -2.00 6.76 -4.09
CA TYR A 39 -0.85 6.23 -3.38
C TYR A 39 -1.11 6.23 -1.87
N LEU A 40 -1.10 5.05 -1.24
CA LEU A 40 -1.12 4.89 0.21
C LEU A 40 0.25 4.38 0.65
N PRO A 41 1.12 5.25 1.16
CA PRO A 41 2.45 4.86 1.61
C PRO A 41 2.42 4.10 2.92
N GLY A 42 3.59 3.66 3.36
CA GLY A 42 3.77 2.99 4.64
C GLY A 42 3.53 3.88 5.85
N GLY A 43 3.60 3.28 7.01
CA GLY A 43 3.42 3.94 8.30
C GLY A 43 2.94 2.96 9.35
N TYR A 44 2.33 3.50 10.39
CA TYR A 44 1.88 2.76 11.57
C TYR A 44 0.37 2.91 11.76
N PRO A 45 -0.46 2.31 10.89
CA PRO A 45 -1.92 2.41 10.99
C PRO A 45 -2.46 1.74 12.27
N GLU A 46 -1.77 0.74 12.80
CA GLU A 46 -2.12 0.05 14.04
C GLU A 46 -2.18 0.99 15.26
N LEU A 47 -1.35 2.03 15.28
CA LEU A 47 -1.35 3.06 16.34
C LEU A 47 -2.58 3.98 16.24
N HIS A 48 -3.30 3.94 15.13
CA HIS A 48 -4.47 4.76 14.82
C HIS A 48 -5.66 3.90 14.38
N ALA A 49 -5.64 2.59 14.68
CA ALA A 49 -6.59 1.62 14.13
C ALA A 49 -8.04 1.96 14.49
N GLU A 50 -8.32 2.39 15.73
CA GLU A 50 -9.64 2.85 16.15
C GLU A 50 -10.11 4.07 15.33
N THR A 51 -9.23 5.06 15.12
CA THR A 51 -9.56 6.26 14.34
C THR A 51 -9.84 5.91 12.90
N LEU A 52 -9.00 5.08 12.27
CA LEU A 52 -9.19 4.60 10.90
C LEU A 52 -10.46 3.75 10.76
N ASN A 53 -10.78 2.93 11.77
CA ASN A 53 -12.03 2.16 11.80
C ASN A 53 -13.27 3.07 11.79
N ARG A 54 -13.20 4.22 12.46
CA ARG A 54 -14.29 5.21 12.53
C ARG A 54 -14.35 6.11 11.29
N ALA A 55 -13.30 6.17 10.48
CA ALA A 55 -13.18 7.05 9.29
C ALA A 55 -14.04 6.52 8.13
N ARG A 56 -15.36 6.61 8.27
CA ARG A 56 -16.33 6.01 7.34
C ARG A 56 -16.38 6.72 6.00
N THR A 57 -16.18 8.04 5.98
CA THR A 57 -16.15 8.85 4.74
C THR A 57 -14.96 8.44 3.89
N TRP A 58 -13.77 8.37 4.50
CA TRP A 58 -12.57 7.89 3.82
C TRP A 58 -12.75 6.47 3.28
N GLN A 59 -13.17 5.52 4.14
CA GLN A 59 -13.37 4.13 3.72
C GLN A 59 -14.37 3.98 2.57
N ALA A 60 -15.48 4.75 2.60
CA ALA A 60 -16.47 4.73 1.53
C ALA A 60 -15.89 5.28 0.23
N SER A 61 -15.13 6.39 0.29
CA SER A 61 -14.54 7.02 -0.89
C SER A 61 -13.50 6.14 -1.56
N VAL A 62 -12.62 5.46 -0.79
CA VAL A 62 -11.61 4.58 -1.36
C VAL A 62 -12.24 3.31 -1.96
N ARG A 63 -13.31 2.77 -1.35
CA ARG A 63 -14.09 1.68 -1.94
C ARG A 63 -14.75 2.08 -3.25
N ALA A 64 -15.35 3.25 -3.30
CA ALA A 64 -15.97 3.78 -4.52
C ALA A 64 -14.94 3.98 -5.64
N ALA A 65 -13.76 4.53 -5.32
CA ALA A 65 -12.67 4.71 -6.27
C ALA A 65 -12.16 3.36 -6.81
N HIS A 66 -11.95 2.37 -5.96
CA HIS A 66 -11.58 1.02 -6.36
C HIS A 66 -12.62 0.38 -7.27
N ALA A 67 -13.90 0.48 -6.91
CA ALA A 67 -15.00 -0.06 -7.73
C ALA A 67 -15.11 0.64 -9.10
N ALA A 68 -14.71 1.90 -9.18
CA ALA A 68 -14.60 2.65 -10.44
C ALA A 68 -13.33 2.32 -11.26
N GLY A 69 -12.46 1.44 -10.75
CA GLY A 69 -11.23 1.04 -11.45
C GLY A 69 -10.04 1.99 -11.25
N LEU A 70 -10.12 2.95 -10.30
CA LEU A 70 -9.01 3.85 -10.00
C LEU A 70 -7.77 3.06 -9.60
N PRO A 71 -6.60 3.24 -10.25
CA PRO A 71 -5.36 2.59 -9.86
C PRO A 71 -4.98 2.95 -8.42
N ILE A 72 -4.68 1.93 -7.61
CA ILE A 72 -4.26 2.09 -6.21
C ILE A 72 -2.95 1.33 -6.00
N TRP A 73 -1.93 2.03 -5.53
CA TRP A 73 -0.72 1.41 -4.99
C TRP A 73 -0.66 1.62 -3.48
N ALA A 74 -0.58 0.53 -2.72
CA ALA A 74 -0.56 0.57 -1.26
C ALA A 74 0.63 -0.21 -0.69
N GLU A 75 1.44 0.47 0.13
CA GLU A 75 2.66 -0.07 0.74
C GLU A 75 2.46 -0.28 2.25
N CYS A 76 2.87 -1.45 2.76
CA CYS A 76 2.98 -1.75 4.18
C CYS A 76 1.75 -1.27 4.99
N GLY A 77 1.88 -0.21 5.77
CA GLY A 77 0.77 0.36 6.55
C GLY A 77 -0.42 0.80 5.68
N GLY A 78 -0.15 1.34 4.48
CA GLY A 78 -1.20 1.66 3.51
C GLY A 78 -1.96 0.41 3.05
N MET A 79 -1.26 -0.70 2.81
CA MET A 79 -1.88 -1.99 2.52
C MET A 79 -2.73 -2.50 3.68
N MET A 80 -2.20 -2.42 4.91
CA MET A 80 -2.91 -2.87 6.12
C MET A 80 -4.24 -2.12 6.31
N ALA A 81 -4.28 -0.82 6.02
CA ALA A 81 -5.51 -0.02 6.11
C ALA A 81 -6.54 -0.35 5.02
N LEU A 82 -6.14 -1.04 3.96
CA LEU A 82 -7.04 -1.55 2.91
C LEU A 82 -7.45 -3.01 3.13
N ALA A 83 -6.88 -3.71 4.11
CA ALA A 83 -7.27 -5.07 4.48
C ALA A 83 -8.68 -5.12 5.09
N ASP A 84 -9.18 -6.31 5.40
CA ASP A 84 -10.46 -6.47 6.11
C ASP A 84 -10.37 -5.90 7.53
N ALA A 85 -9.26 -6.16 8.22
CA ALA A 85 -9.02 -5.65 9.57
C ALA A 85 -7.51 -5.56 9.90
N ILE A 86 -7.22 -4.78 10.94
CA ILE A 86 -5.95 -4.82 11.67
C ILE A 86 -6.24 -5.39 13.06
N GLU A 87 -5.52 -6.44 13.42
CA GLU A 87 -5.50 -6.97 14.78
C GLU A 87 -4.22 -6.56 15.49
N THR A 88 -4.37 -5.85 16.58
CA THR A 88 -3.27 -5.35 17.40
C THR A 88 -2.73 -6.43 18.33
N VAL A 89 -1.53 -6.25 18.87
CA VAL A 89 -0.84 -7.27 19.71
C VAL A 89 -1.67 -7.65 20.95
N ASP A 90 -2.49 -6.74 21.45
CA ASP A 90 -3.40 -6.98 22.59
C ASP A 90 -4.71 -7.70 22.20
N GLY A 91 -4.82 -8.13 20.92
CA GLY A 91 -5.94 -8.92 20.40
C GLY A 91 -7.19 -8.11 20.01
N HIS A 92 -7.11 -6.76 20.01
CA HIS A 92 -8.21 -5.95 19.48
C HIS A 92 -8.19 -5.97 17.94
N SER A 93 -9.35 -6.23 17.35
CA SER A 93 -9.54 -6.24 15.91
C SER A 93 -10.34 -5.02 15.45
N TRP A 94 -9.78 -4.29 14.49
CA TRP A 94 -10.34 -3.05 13.95
C TRP A 94 -10.60 -3.22 12.45
N GLY A 95 -11.88 -3.17 12.05
CA GLY A 95 -12.25 -3.23 10.63
C GLY A 95 -11.68 -2.04 9.85
N MET A 96 -11.12 -2.35 8.67
CA MET A 96 -10.50 -1.39 7.76
C MET A 96 -11.32 -1.21 6.48
N ALA A 97 -10.70 -0.82 5.37
CA ALA A 97 -11.45 -0.54 4.15
C ALA A 97 -11.99 -1.80 3.44
N GLY A 98 -11.44 -3.00 3.70
CA GLY A 98 -11.95 -4.28 3.16
C GLY A 98 -11.83 -4.39 1.63
N LEU A 99 -10.78 -3.83 1.05
CA LEU A 99 -10.47 -3.96 -0.39
C LEU A 99 -9.51 -5.12 -0.67
N LEU A 100 -8.61 -5.38 0.27
CA LEU A 100 -7.69 -6.51 0.23
C LEU A 100 -8.18 -7.57 1.22
N PRO A 101 -8.64 -8.74 0.76
CA PRO A 101 -9.02 -9.82 1.66
C PRO A 101 -7.88 -10.21 2.60
N GLY A 102 -8.22 -10.43 3.86
CA GLY A 102 -7.29 -10.84 4.89
C GLY A 102 -7.19 -9.87 6.07
N VAL A 103 -6.59 -10.37 7.15
CA VAL A 103 -6.40 -9.62 8.40
C VAL A 103 -4.92 -9.38 8.62
N ALA A 104 -4.55 -8.13 8.89
CA ALA A 104 -3.18 -7.76 9.25
C ALA A 104 -2.97 -7.96 10.76
N HIS A 105 -2.32 -9.07 11.15
CA HIS A 105 -2.00 -9.38 12.54
C HIS A 105 -0.66 -8.76 12.95
N MET A 106 -0.70 -7.87 13.94
CA MET A 106 0.50 -7.31 14.53
C MET A 106 1.24 -8.35 15.38
N GLN A 107 2.56 -8.29 15.37
CA GLN A 107 3.44 -9.22 16.09
C GLN A 107 4.45 -8.48 16.97
N ASP A 108 4.87 -9.11 18.08
CA ASP A 108 5.88 -8.58 18.99
C ASP A 108 7.29 -8.54 18.39
N ARG A 109 7.51 -9.27 17.31
CA ARG A 109 8.81 -9.39 16.63
C ARG A 109 8.74 -8.98 15.17
N LEU A 110 9.87 -8.53 14.68
CA LEU A 110 10.04 -8.17 13.28
C LEU A 110 9.71 -9.36 12.36
N ALA A 111 8.78 -9.15 11.43
CA ALA A 111 8.34 -10.17 10.48
C ALA A 111 9.07 -10.05 9.13
N GLY A 112 9.43 -8.85 8.69
CA GLY A 112 10.16 -8.60 7.46
C GLY A 112 11.21 -7.50 7.62
N LEU A 113 12.42 -7.73 7.06
CA LEU A 113 13.52 -6.76 7.06
C LEU A 113 14.47 -7.02 5.90
N GLY A 114 14.76 -5.99 5.14
CA GLY A 114 15.87 -6.00 4.19
C GLY A 114 15.54 -5.44 2.82
N GLY A 115 16.59 -5.31 2.00
CA GLY A 115 16.48 -4.85 0.62
C GLY A 115 15.71 -5.84 -0.24
N GLN A 116 14.83 -5.32 -1.08
CA GLN A 116 13.94 -6.07 -1.97
C GLN A 116 14.01 -5.50 -3.38
N ALA A 117 13.71 -6.33 -4.37
CA ALA A 117 13.56 -5.92 -5.75
C ALA A 117 12.30 -6.52 -6.36
N TRP A 118 11.58 -5.74 -7.17
CA TRP A 118 10.48 -6.19 -8.00
C TRP A 118 10.67 -5.66 -9.43
N GLY A 119 11.04 -6.56 -10.34
CA GLY A 119 11.54 -6.14 -11.63
C GLY A 119 12.75 -5.20 -11.51
N ALA A 120 12.68 -4.02 -12.09
CA ALA A 120 13.69 -2.98 -11.98
C ALA A 120 13.57 -2.15 -10.70
N LEU A 121 12.38 -2.11 -10.06
CA LEU A 121 12.17 -1.39 -8.80
C LEU A 121 13.01 -1.99 -7.69
N ARG A 122 13.67 -1.12 -6.95
CA ARG A 122 14.39 -1.41 -5.71
C ARG A 122 13.65 -0.80 -4.54
N GLY A 123 13.84 -1.34 -3.35
CA GLY A 123 13.22 -0.86 -2.14
C GLY A 123 13.59 -1.73 -0.97
N HIS A 124 12.75 -1.73 0.04
CA HIS A 124 12.98 -2.55 1.24
C HIS A 124 11.67 -3.02 1.83
N THR A 125 11.76 -3.92 2.78
CA THR A 125 10.68 -4.31 3.69
C THR A 125 11.10 -4.05 5.12
N PHE A 126 10.15 -3.58 5.94
CA PHE A 126 10.30 -3.40 7.38
C PHE A 126 8.91 -3.39 8.02
N HIS A 127 8.49 -4.51 8.63
CA HIS A 127 7.18 -4.61 9.26
C HIS A 127 7.15 -5.62 10.40
N TYR A 128 6.19 -5.42 11.32
CA TYR A 128 5.89 -6.24 12.48
C TYR A 128 4.52 -6.93 12.35
N SER A 129 4.01 -7.10 11.16
CA SER A 129 2.70 -7.72 10.93
C SER A 129 2.77 -8.83 9.88
N ARG A 130 1.74 -9.66 9.85
CA ARG A 130 1.49 -10.63 8.78
C ARG A 130 0.07 -10.47 8.28
N LEU A 131 -0.12 -10.57 6.98
CA LEU A 131 -1.45 -10.66 6.40
C LEU A 131 -1.87 -12.13 6.41
N GLU A 132 -2.93 -12.44 7.15
CA GLU A 132 -3.53 -13.77 7.23
C GLU A 132 -4.70 -13.88 6.25
N LEU A 133 -4.87 -15.05 5.64
CA LEU A 133 -5.88 -15.33 4.61
C LEU A 133 -5.83 -14.33 3.41
N PRO A 134 -4.63 -13.99 2.93
CA PRO A 134 -4.53 -13.10 1.77
C PRO A 134 -5.02 -13.80 0.50
N PRO A 135 -5.36 -13.04 -0.56
CA PRO A 135 -5.54 -13.60 -1.89
C PRO A 135 -4.21 -14.19 -2.41
N GLU A 136 -4.29 -15.04 -3.43
CA GLU A 136 -3.08 -15.50 -4.12
C GLU A 136 -2.28 -14.31 -4.66
N PRO A 137 -0.97 -14.24 -4.38
CA PRO A 137 -0.14 -13.13 -4.85
C PRO A 137 0.04 -13.19 -6.36
N GLN A 138 -0.05 -12.04 -7.01
CA GLN A 138 0.26 -11.89 -8.43
C GLN A 138 1.75 -12.15 -8.72
N ALA A 139 2.61 -11.74 -7.80
CA ALA A 139 4.06 -11.81 -7.92
C ALA A 139 4.71 -11.79 -6.53
N HIS A 140 6.03 -11.96 -6.51
CA HIS A 140 6.86 -11.74 -5.32
C HIS A 140 8.02 -10.84 -5.68
N THR A 141 8.47 -10.06 -4.71
CA THR A 141 9.78 -9.42 -4.75
C THR A 141 10.87 -10.47 -4.61
N VAL A 142 12.09 -10.08 -4.90
CA VAL A 142 13.29 -10.89 -4.68
C VAL A 142 14.11 -10.22 -3.58
N SER A 143 14.48 -10.97 -2.55
CA SER A 143 15.36 -10.49 -1.51
C SER A 143 16.75 -10.20 -2.09
N GLN A 144 17.27 -9.00 -1.87
CA GLN A 144 18.62 -8.64 -2.30
C GLN A 144 19.71 -9.33 -1.49
N ARG A 145 19.34 -9.91 -0.34
CA ARG A 145 20.24 -10.71 0.50
C ARG A 145 19.96 -12.19 0.26
N GLY A 146 20.73 -12.80 -0.64
CA GLY A 146 20.65 -14.24 -0.93
C GLY A 146 19.69 -14.63 -2.07
N GLY A 147 19.01 -13.70 -2.72
CA GLY A 147 18.22 -13.96 -3.93
C GLY A 147 16.93 -14.77 -3.72
N GLY A 148 16.52 -14.99 -2.47
CA GLY A 148 15.31 -15.76 -2.16
C GLY A 148 14.02 -14.98 -2.41
N ARG A 149 12.89 -15.70 -2.35
CA ARG A 149 11.54 -15.14 -2.44
C ARG A 149 11.32 -14.10 -1.34
N GLY A 150 10.92 -12.91 -1.73
CA GLY A 150 10.63 -11.79 -0.84
C GLY A 150 9.13 -11.59 -0.62
N GLU A 151 8.72 -10.33 -0.46
CA GLU A 151 7.34 -9.95 -0.17
C GLU A 151 6.39 -10.30 -1.30
N ALA A 152 5.17 -10.66 -0.91
CA ALA A 152 4.08 -10.87 -1.85
C ALA A 152 3.61 -9.53 -2.44
N ILE A 153 3.29 -9.52 -3.73
CA ILE A 153 2.59 -8.44 -4.42
C ILE A 153 1.17 -8.94 -4.68
N TYR A 154 0.22 -8.38 -4.00
CA TYR A 154 -1.20 -8.71 -4.16
C TYR A 154 -1.84 -7.84 -5.22
N ARG A 155 -2.85 -8.38 -5.90
CA ARG A 155 -3.70 -7.63 -6.82
C ARG A 155 -5.17 -8.00 -6.63
N VAL A 156 -5.99 -7.00 -6.42
CA VAL A 156 -7.46 -7.13 -6.35
C VAL A 156 -8.06 -6.01 -7.19
N GLY A 157 -8.55 -6.34 -8.37
CA GLY A 157 -9.02 -5.34 -9.33
C GLY A 157 -7.93 -4.32 -9.67
N SER A 158 -8.20 -3.04 -9.42
CA SER A 158 -7.27 -1.93 -9.63
C SER A 158 -6.26 -1.72 -8.50
N LEU A 159 -6.45 -2.37 -7.36
CA LEU A 159 -5.53 -2.33 -6.22
C LEU A 159 -4.31 -3.22 -6.45
N GLN A 160 -3.12 -2.67 -6.25
CA GLN A 160 -1.89 -3.42 -6.00
C GLN A 160 -1.35 -3.06 -4.62
N ALA A 161 -0.95 -4.07 -3.84
CA ALA A 161 -0.55 -3.89 -2.46
C ALA A 161 0.57 -4.85 -2.05
N SER A 162 1.46 -4.42 -1.17
CA SER A 162 2.57 -5.21 -0.66
C SER A 162 3.12 -4.64 0.64
N TYR A 163 3.87 -5.44 1.40
CA TYR A 163 4.77 -4.93 2.44
C TYR A 163 6.03 -4.26 1.89
N PHE A 164 6.27 -4.37 0.58
CA PHE A 164 7.40 -3.77 -0.09
C PHE A 164 7.26 -2.24 -0.19
N HIS A 165 8.25 -1.51 0.32
CA HIS A 165 8.38 -0.06 0.14
C HIS A 165 9.24 0.19 -1.09
N ALA A 166 8.61 0.56 -2.19
CA ALA A 166 9.30 0.82 -3.45
C ALA A 166 10.03 2.16 -3.45
N TYR A 167 11.25 2.18 -3.98
CA TYR A 167 12.00 3.41 -4.23
C TYR A 167 11.85 3.78 -5.71
N PHE A 168 10.92 4.66 -6.02
CA PHE A 168 10.50 4.99 -7.38
C PHE A 168 11.63 5.49 -8.28
N PRO A 169 12.60 6.30 -7.79
CA PRO A 169 13.72 6.71 -8.64
C PRO A 169 14.62 5.57 -9.16
N SER A 170 14.52 4.38 -8.59
CA SER A 170 15.27 3.21 -9.10
C SER A 170 14.77 2.70 -10.45
N ALA A 171 13.48 2.93 -10.78
CA ALA A 171 12.87 2.57 -12.05
C ALA A 171 11.61 3.45 -12.27
N PRO A 172 11.79 4.71 -12.72
CA PRO A 172 10.69 5.68 -12.82
C PRO A 172 9.53 5.22 -13.70
N GLU A 173 9.81 4.57 -14.83
CA GLU A 173 8.78 4.05 -15.75
C GLU A 173 7.95 2.95 -15.11
N GLN A 174 8.59 2.00 -14.40
CA GLN A 174 7.87 0.96 -13.68
C GLN A 174 7.08 1.55 -12.49
N ALA A 175 7.59 2.59 -11.85
CA ALA A 175 6.86 3.30 -10.81
C ALA A 175 5.62 4.01 -11.37
N ALA A 176 5.73 4.68 -12.52
CA ALA A 176 4.59 5.30 -13.19
C ALA A 176 3.50 4.27 -13.53
N ALA A 177 3.88 3.08 -13.99
CA ALA A 177 2.95 2.00 -14.33
C ALA A 177 2.10 1.52 -13.15
N LEU A 178 2.50 1.78 -11.89
CA LEU A 178 1.68 1.47 -10.71
C LEU A 178 0.41 2.33 -10.65
N PHE A 179 0.45 3.52 -11.25
CA PHE A 179 -0.58 4.55 -11.21
C PHE A 179 -1.35 4.70 -12.52
N LEU A 180 -1.08 3.83 -13.49
CA LEU A 180 -1.81 3.80 -14.75
C LEU A 180 -2.90 2.71 -14.74
N PRO A 181 -4.02 2.90 -15.46
CA PRO A 181 -4.97 1.84 -15.76
C PRO A 181 -4.28 0.61 -16.36
N ALA A 182 -4.87 -0.57 -16.19
CA ALA A 182 -4.22 -1.82 -16.63
C ALA A 182 -3.94 -1.86 -18.15
N GLU A 183 -4.80 -1.23 -18.93
CA GLU A 183 -4.71 -1.09 -20.40
C GLU A 183 -3.59 -0.16 -20.87
N ASP A 184 -3.19 0.81 -20.03
CA ASP A 184 -2.18 1.81 -20.37
C ASP A 184 -0.78 1.45 -19.85
N ARG A 185 -0.63 0.27 -19.23
CA ARG A 185 0.67 -0.16 -18.69
C ARG A 185 1.59 -0.64 -19.81
N PRO A 186 2.85 -0.19 -19.80
CA PRO A 186 3.83 -0.71 -20.77
C PRO A 186 4.04 -2.21 -20.60
N CYS A 187 4.17 -2.91 -21.73
CA CYS A 187 4.43 -4.36 -21.80
C CYS A 187 5.81 -4.73 -21.25
#